data_dca2bda54dc6217bd55ff16697c83184
#
_entry.id   dca2bda54dc6217bd55ff16697c83184
#
_cell.length_a   1.000
_cell.length_b   1.000
_cell.length_c   1.000
_cell.angle_alpha   90.00
_cell.angle_beta   90.00
_cell.angle_gamma   90.00
#
_symmetry.space_group_name_H-M   'P 1'
#
loop_
_entity.id
_entity.type
_entity.pdbx_description
1 polymer ?
#
loop_
_entity_poly.entity_id
_entity_poly.type
_entity_poly.pdbx_seq_one_letter_code
_entity_poly.pdbx_strand_id
1 'polypeptide(L)'
;MPKKRRRAKIPTPAWERPRGAIGSRILGRGGQFYGAVAVGMLIVAALAVVGYAFLSDYVDKQRRPGSTAIQVEDTHFRLDYFSNRLKMFVGQFGGQGADAAQPTSALPAVATLLIQEEVMRRFAGELNVSASEDEVTEAIATRIGGKVDDPNFDVTFQQEVVRSQLSEDEYRRMVEASVLSDKLRTEFEKQVPTTADSAHFRQILVGSDAKAQEIRDKLDAGEDFATLAAQNSLDSATKDAGGDVGWVPKGVLDASLEELIFPLNPKELTTIPISQGVFVVEMLEKDAAHEVEDDQKSSLAIRALQDWVEEKKKSVNIVNNMDLGGGDSNKIEWAVSRAYQS
;
A
#
# COMPACT_ATOMS: atom_id res chain seq x y z
N MET A 1 17.82 -117.90 23.50
CA MET A 1 18.04 -116.60 22.86
C MET A 1 16.82 -115.70 23.07
N PRO A 2 16.88 -114.60 23.87
CA PRO A 2 15.73 -113.79 24.15
C PRO A 2 15.51 -112.68 23.04
N LYS A 3 14.28 -112.57 22.59
CA LYS A 3 13.85 -111.59 21.62
C LYS A 3 13.86 -110.17 22.20
N LYS A 4 14.66 -109.22 21.59
CA LYS A 4 14.67 -107.81 21.94
C LYS A 4 13.29 -107.20 21.68
N ARG A 5 12.59 -106.68 22.69
CA ARG A 5 11.36 -105.88 22.58
C ARG A 5 11.74 -104.50 21.97
N ARG A 6 11.16 -104.15 20.81
CA ARG A 6 11.23 -102.79 20.25
C ARG A 6 10.39 -101.83 21.13
N ARG A 7 11.01 -100.88 21.76
CA ARG A 7 10.27 -99.72 22.40
C ARG A 7 9.57 -98.91 21.32
N ALA A 8 8.25 -98.73 21.48
CA ALA A 8 7.47 -97.85 20.67
C ALA A 8 7.97 -96.36 20.94
N LYS A 9 8.25 -95.63 19.91
CA LYS A 9 8.54 -94.21 20.01
C LYS A 9 7.24 -93.51 20.33
N ILE A 10 7.16 -92.78 21.47
CA ILE A 10 6.05 -91.92 21.83
C ILE A 10 6.06 -90.74 20.82
N PRO A 11 4.92 -90.39 20.16
CA PRO A 11 4.89 -89.18 19.28
C PRO A 11 5.09 -87.91 20.08
N THR A 12 5.98 -87.06 19.67
CA THR A 12 6.19 -85.75 20.28
C THR A 12 4.95 -84.86 20.19
N PRO A 13 4.49 -84.25 21.32
CA PRO A 13 3.32 -83.41 21.35
C PRO A 13 3.44 -82.21 20.33
N ALA A 14 2.30 -81.79 19.77
CA ALA A 14 2.24 -80.74 18.72
C ALA A 14 2.86 -79.42 19.13
N TRP A 15 3.02 -79.16 20.44
CA TRP A 15 3.63 -77.92 20.96
C TRP A 15 5.18 -77.95 20.97
N GLU A 16 5.82 -79.16 20.91
CA GLU A 16 7.24 -79.34 20.82
C GLU A 16 7.81 -79.30 19.39
N ARG A 17 6.95 -79.19 18.37
CA ARG A 17 7.37 -79.05 17.02
C ARG A 17 7.95 -77.64 16.82
N PRO A 18 9.22 -77.50 16.37
CA PRO A 18 9.74 -76.17 16.07
C PRO A 18 8.82 -75.52 15.05
N ARG A 19 8.24 -74.38 15.37
CA ARG A 19 7.51 -73.53 14.43
C ARG A 19 8.50 -73.18 13.35
N GLY A 20 8.34 -73.79 12.17
CA GLY A 20 9.12 -73.45 11.00
C GLY A 20 9.00 -71.94 10.78
N ALA A 21 10.15 -71.27 10.71
CA ALA A 21 10.23 -69.87 10.41
C ALA A 21 9.62 -69.62 9.02
N ILE A 22 8.36 -69.16 9.02
CA ILE A 22 7.66 -68.76 7.77
C ILE A 22 8.31 -67.46 7.20
N GLY A 23 9.30 -66.90 7.89
CA GLY A 23 9.91 -65.63 7.58
C GLY A 23 11.16 -65.69 6.64
N SER A 24 11.76 -66.87 6.40
CA SER A 24 13.09 -66.88 5.78
C SER A 24 13.11 -67.41 4.32
N ARG A 25 11.93 -67.63 3.69
CA ARG A 25 11.89 -68.16 2.30
C ARG A 25 11.46 -67.22 1.22
N ILE A 26 11.11 -65.91 1.56
CA ILE A 26 10.62 -64.97 0.57
C ILE A 26 11.76 -64.05 0.03
N LEU A 27 12.88 -63.94 0.74
CA LEU A 27 14.05 -63.18 0.29
C LEU A 27 15.23 -64.12 -0.01
N GLY A 28 15.13 -64.90 -1.13
CA GLY A 28 16.29 -65.41 -1.80
C GLY A 28 17.20 -64.23 -2.22
N ARG A 29 18.48 -64.46 -2.53
CA ARG A 29 19.49 -63.45 -2.97
C ARG A 29 18.91 -62.40 -3.96
N GLY A 30 17.91 -62.75 -4.75
CA GLY A 30 17.16 -61.85 -5.62
C GLY A 30 16.24 -60.86 -4.88
N GLY A 31 15.53 -61.29 -3.78
CA GLY A 31 14.61 -60.42 -3.03
C GLY A 31 15.33 -59.31 -2.28
N GLN A 32 16.54 -59.58 -1.74
CA GLN A 32 17.34 -58.56 -1.06
C GLN A 32 17.88 -57.52 -2.09
N PHE A 33 18.24 -57.98 -3.27
CA PHE A 33 18.65 -57.08 -4.37
C PHE A 33 17.52 -56.15 -4.84
N TYR A 34 16.31 -56.68 -5.03
CA TYR A 34 15.14 -55.87 -5.43
C TYR A 34 14.72 -54.94 -4.30
N GLY A 35 14.84 -55.34 -3.03
CA GLY A 35 14.59 -54.49 -1.85
C GLY A 35 15.60 -53.33 -1.80
N ALA A 36 16.89 -53.60 -2.02
CA ALA A 36 17.93 -52.56 -2.03
C ALA A 36 17.74 -51.58 -3.23
N VAL A 37 17.36 -52.09 -4.40
CA VAL A 37 17.04 -51.24 -5.56
C VAL A 37 15.79 -50.38 -5.32
N ALA A 38 14.75 -50.93 -4.66
CA ALA A 38 13.54 -50.14 -4.32
C ALA A 38 13.86 -49.06 -3.33
N VAL A 39 14.65 -49.33 -2.28
CA VAL A 39 15.11 -48.31 -1.32
C VAL A 39 15.99 -47.28 -2.00
N GLY A 40 16.90 -47.69 -2.89
CA GLY A 40 17.72 -46.77 -3.68
C GLY A 40 16.88 -45.85 -4.55
N MET A 41 15.84 -46.38 -5.24
CA MET A 41 14.91 -45.53 -6.01
C MET A 41 14.12 -44.57 -5.17
N LEU A 42 13.70 -44.96 -3.95
CA LEU A 42 13.01 -44.05 -3.03
C LEU A 42 13.94 -42.91 -2.56
N ILE A 43 15.19 -43.20 -2.27
CA ILE A 43 16.20 -42.19 -1.91
C ILE A 43 16.44 -41.23 -3.09
N VAL A 44 16.59 -41.76 -4.30
CA VAL A 44 16.75 -40.92 -5.50
C VAL A 44 15.53 -40.07 -5.75
N ALA A 45 14.31 -40.61 -5.59
CA ALA A 45 13.07 -39.88 -5.72
C ALA A 45 12.96 -38.75 -4.65
N ALA A 46 13.33 -39.07 -3.39
CA ALA A 46 13.35 -38.06 -2.32
C ALA A 46 14.37 -36.95 -2.60
N LEU A 47 15.57 -37.30 -3.05
CA LEU A 47 16.61 -36.33 -3.44
C LEU A 47 16.18 -35.49 -4.66
N ALA A 48 15.47 -36.10 -5.62
CA ALA A 48 14.93 -35.39 -6.77
C ALA A 48 13.84 -34.38 -6.36
N VAL A 49 12.95 -34.74 -5.41
CA VAL A 49 11.93 -33.83 -4.86
C VAL A 49 12.58 -32.66 -4.11
N VAL A 50 13.58 -32.96 -3.26
CA VAL A 50 14.33 -31.93 -2.53
C VAL A 50 15.12 -31.04 -3.51
N GLY A 51 15.82 -31.65 -4.49
CA GLY A 51 16.55 -30.90 -5.50
C GLY A 51 15.63 -30.05 -6.37
N TYR A 52 14.44 -30.56 -6.74
CA TYR A 52 13.42 -29.77 -7.44
C TYR A 52 12.91 -28.60 -6.60
N ALA A 53 12.63 -28.83 -5.30
CA ALA A 53 12.19 -27.76 -4.40
C ALA A 53 13.26 -26.65 -4.27
N PHE A 54 14.56 -27.04 -4.11
CA PHE A 54 15.66 -26.08 -4.09
C PHE A 54 15.83 -25.33 -5.41
N LEU A 55 15.73 -26.05 -6.53
CA LEU A 55 15.87 -25.44 -7.85
C LEU A 55 14.69 -24.52 -8.17
N SER A 56 13.46 -24.93 -7.82
CA SER A 56 12.28 -24.08 -8.01
C SER A 56 12.36 -22.81 -7.17
N ASP A 57 12.74 -22.91 -5.89
CA ASP A 57 12.92 -21.75 -5.02
C ASP A 57 14.04 -20.82 -5.53
N TYR A 58 15.16 -21.39 -6.00
CA TYR A 58 16.24 -20.61 -6.59
C TYR A 58 15.79 -19.90 -7.88
N VAL A 59 15.10 -20.60 -8.78
CA VAL A 59 14.58 -20.01 -10.04
C VAL A 59 13.51 -18.95 -9.73
N ASP A 60 12.63 -19.20 -8.77
CA ASP A 60 11.63 -18.23 -8.34
C ASP A 60 12.27 -16.98 -7.75
N LYS A 61 13.28 -17.10 -6.90
CA LYS A 61 14.04 -15.96 -6.35
C LYS A 61 14.72 -15.14 -7.45
N GLN A 62 15.23 -15.78 -8.50
CA GLN A 62 15.84 -15.09 -9.64
C GLN A 62 14.79 -14.41 -10.55
N ARG A 63 13.59 -14.97 -10.67
CA ARG A 63 12.50 -14.42 -11.52
C ARG A 63 11.62 -13.42 -10.81
N ARG A 64 11.52 -13.47 -9.47
CA ARG A 64 10.66 -12.58 -8.66
C ARG A 64 10.87 -11.10 -8.95
N PRO A 65 12.09 -10.56 -9.07
CA PRO A 65 12.30 -9.14 -9.35
C PRO A 65 11.56 -8.65 -10.59
N GLY A 66 11.59 -9.44 -11.67
CA GLY A 66 10.92 -9.12 -12.93
C GLY A 66 9.44 -9.50 -13.01
N SER A 67 8.87 -10.09 -11.94
CA SER A 67 7.45 -10.44 -11.95
C SER A 67 6.57 -9.20 -11.79
N THR A 68 5.33 -9.25 -12.28
CA THR A 68 4.40 -8.13 -12.21
C THR A 68 3.90 -7.92 -10.78
N ALA A 69 4.12 -6.73 -10.24
CA ALA A 69 3.54 -6.25 -8.98
C ALA A 69 2.13 -5.66 -9.22
N ILE A 70 2.05 -4.76 -10.17
CA ILE A 70 0.80 -4.09 -10.58
C ILE A 70 0.72 -4.12 -12.09
N GLN A 71 -0.47 -4.31 -12.62
CA GLN A 71 -0.77 -4.18 -14.04
C GLN A 71 -1.94 -3.21 -14.22
N VAL A 72 -1.80 -2.29 -15.15
CA VAL A 72 -2.87 -1.40 -15.61
C VAL A 72 -2.94 -1.55 -17.12
N GLU A 73 -3.98 -2.23 -17.61
CA GLU A 73 -4.11 -2.66 -18.99
C GLU A 73 -2.87 -3.44 -19.47
N ASP A 74 -2.15 -2.95 -20.46
CA ASP A 74 -0.92 -3.50 -21.03
C ASP A 74 0.37 -3.05 -20.32
N THR A 75 0.28 -2.11 -19.37
CA THR A 75 1.44 -1.65 -18.60
C THR A 75 1.66 -2.52 -17.36
N HIS A 76 2.87 -3.10 -17.27
CA HIS A 76 3.28 -3.94 -16.17
C HIS A 76 4.35 -3.24 -15.33
N PHE A 77 4.02 -2.96 -14.07
CA PHE A 77 5.00 -2.52 -13.07
C PHE A 77 5.65 -3.74 -12.45
N ARG A 78 6.97 -3.86 -12.63
CA ARG A 78 7.75 -4.97 -12.10
C ARG A 78 7.88 -4.89 -10.58
N LEU A 79 8.12 -6.02 -9.94
CA LEU A 79 8.21 -6.12 -8.49
C LEU A 79 9.45 -5.38 -7.94
N ASP A 80 10.58 -5.41 -8.66
CA ASP A 80 11.78 -4.65 -8.30
C ASP A 80 11.54 -3.13 -8.36
N TYR A 81 10.90 -2.65 -9.44
CA TYR A 81 10.48 -1.25 -9.55
C TYR A 81 9.55 -0.85 -8.39
N PHE A 82 8.51 -1.66 -8.13
CA PHE A 82 7.59 -1.40 -7.01
C PHE A 82 8.34 -1.31 -5.67
N SER A 83 9.25 -2.25 -5.41
CA SER A 83 10.03 -2.26 -4.16
C SER A 83 10.93 -1.03 -4.02
N ASN A 84 11.56 -0.57 -5.11
CA ASN A 84 12.38 0.64 -5.09
C ASN A 84 11.52 1.89 -4.88
N ARG A 85 10.32 1.97 -5.48
CA ARG A 85 9.34 3.03 -5.24
C ARG A 85 8.84 3.02 -3.78
N LEU A 86 8.61 1.81 -3.21
CA LEU A 86 8.25 1.65 -1.80
C LEU A 86 9.36 2.16 -0.87
N LYS A 87 10.62 1.81 -1.15
CA LYS A 87 11.78 2.30 -0.40
C LYS A 87 11.90 3.83 -0.45
N MET A 88 11.73 4.43 -1.63
CA MET A 88 11.72 5.88 -1.80
C MET A 88 10.60 6.54 -0.99
N PHE A 89 9.39 5.99 -1.06
CA PHE A 89 8.22 6.50 -0.34
C PHE A 89 8.45 6.46 1.18
N VAL A 90 8.90 5.32 1.72
CA VAL A 90 9.20 5.18 3.14
C VAL A 90 10.34 6.11 3.57
N GLY A 91 11.38 6.27 2.75
CA GLY A 91 12.47 7.20 3.02
C GLY A 91 12.05 8.66 3.07
N GLN A 92 11.08 9.05 2.26
CA GLN A 92 10.55 10.42 2.23
C GLN A 92 9.63 10.73 3.44
N PHE A 93 8.81 9.76 3.86
CA PHE A 93 7.79 9.96 4.90
C PHE A 93 8.15 9.30 6.23
N GLY A 94 9.15 8.44 6.30
CA GLY A 94 9.55 7.67 7.48
C GLY A 94 10.08 8.51 8.66
N GLY A 95 10.31 9.81 8.47
CA GLY A 95 10.69 10.74 9.54
C GLY A 95 9.53 11.42 10.26
N GLN A 96 8.27 11.20 9.85
CA GLN A 96 7.11 11.94 10.37
C GLN A 96 6.20 11.16 11.35
N GLY A 97 6.64 9.99 11.82
CA GLY A 97 5.92 9.20 12.83
C GLY A 97 6.29 7.71 12.77
N ALA A 98 6.43 7.07 13.92
CA ALA A 98 6.92 5.70 14.03
C ALA A 98 6.07 4.65 13.28
N ASP A 99 4.77 4.88 13.07
CA ASP A 99 3.87 3.95 12.39
C ASP A 99 3.81 4.17 10.86
N ALA A 100 4.11 5.38 10.37
CA ALA A 100 4.13 5.69 8.94
C ALA A 100 5.39 5.14 8.22
N ALA A 101 6.39 4.72 8.98
CA ALA A 101 7.68 4.24 8.47
C ALA A 101 7.72 2.74 8.14
N GLN A 102 6.64 1.99 8.39
CA GLN A 102 6.62 0.55 8.10
C GLN A 102 6.34 0.31 6.62
N PRO A 103 7.25 -0.37 5.87
CA PRO A 103 7.00 -0.65 4.45
C PRO A 103 5.68 -1.36 4.19
N THR A 104 5.21 -2.19 5.13
CA THR A 104 3.94 -2.90 4.98
C THR A 104 2.74 -1.95 4.98
N SER A 105 2.74 -0.92 5.83
CA SER A 105 1.66 0.09 5.86
C SER A 105 1.68 1.02 4.65
N ALA A 106 2.83 1.20 4.00
CA ALA A 106 3.00 2.02 2.81
C ALA A 106 2.62 1.31 1.49
N LEU A 107 2.47 -0.03 1.50
CA LEU A 107 2.14 -0.81 0.29
C LEU A 107 0.90 -0.28 -0.45
N PRO A 108 -0.26 -0.06 0.21
CA PRO A 108 -1.45 0.45 -0.48
C PRO A 108 -1.24 1.84 -1.09
N ALA A 109 -0.50 2.70 -0.40
CA ALA A 109 -0.21 4.06 -0.89
C ALA A 109 0.65 4.02 -2.15
N VAL A 110 1.71 3.20 -2.18
CA VAL A 110 2.56 3.05 -3.37
C VAL A 110 1.82 2.37 -4.51
N ALA A 111 0.99 1.36 -4.22
CA ALA A 111 0.15 0.73 -5.23
C ALA A 111 -0.82 1.73 -5.87
N THR A 112 -1.50 2.52 -5.06
CA THR A 112 -2.41 3.57 -5.52
C THR A 112 -1.66 4.62 -6.35
N LEU A 113 -0.49 5.05 -5.89
CA LEU A 113 0.35 6.02 -6.60
C LEU A 113 0.72 5.53 -8.01
N LEU A 114 1.20 4.30 -8.17
CA LEU A 114 1.58 3.76 -9.48
C LEU A 114 0.37 3.59 -10.41
N ILE A 115 -0.78 3.20 -9.87
CA ILE A 115 -2.02 3.10 -10.63
C ILE A 115 -2.45 4.51 -11.12
N GLN A 116 -2.43 5.50 -10.24
CA GLN A 116 -2.79 6.88 -10.58
C GLN A 116 -1.83 7.49 -11.61
N GLU A 117 -0.52 7.28 -11.47
CA GLU A 117 0.49 7.72 -12.44
C GLU A 117 0.19 7.15 -13.84
N GLU A 118 -0.12 5.86 -13.94
CA GLU A 118 -0.44 5.24 -15.23
C GLU A 118 -1.77 5.71 -15.81
N VAL A 119 -2.79 5.88 -14.96
CA VAL A 119 -4.08 6.44 -15.38
C VAL A 119 -3.92 7.87 -15.93
N MET A 120 -3.21 8.72 -15.21
CA MET A 120 -2.92 10.08 -15.69
C MET A 120 -2.18 10.06 -17.03
N ARG A 121 -1.15 9.23 -17.18
CA ARG A 121 -0.39 9.11 -18.42
C ARG A 121 -1.25 8.67 -19.61
N ARG A 122 -2.22 7.78 -19.38
CA ARG A 122 -3.13 7.28 -20.44
C ARG A 122 -4.17 8.31 -20.87
N PHE A 123 -4.69 9.06 -19.94
CA PHE A 123 -5.87 9.88 -20.17
C PHE A 123 -5.61 11.39 -20.21
N ALA A 124 -4.40 11.87 -19.84
CA ALA A 124 -4.08 13.31 -19.87
C ALA A 124 -4.30 13.95 -21.25
N GLY A 125 -4.06 13.19 -22.33
CA GLY A 125 -4.29 13.65 -23.70
C GLY A 125 -5.75 14.03 -24.00
N GLU A 126 -6.75 13.48 -23.28
CA GLU A 126 -8.16 13.87 -23.41
C GLU A 126 -8.40 15.32 -22.97
N LEU A 127 -7.55 15.82 -22.08
CA LEU A 127 -7.55 17.21 -21.61
C LEU A 127 -6.50 18.08 -22.33
N ASN A 128 -5.93 17.59 -23.44
CA ASN A 128 -4.83 18.23 -24.19
C ASN A 128 -3.59 18.47 -23.29
N VAL A 129 -3.38 17.67 -22.27
CA VAL A 129 -2.22 17.70 -21.39
C VAL A 129 -1.25 16.61 -21.81
N SER A 130 0.03 16.98 -21.95
CA SER A 130 1.14 16.05 -22.20
C SER A 130 2.39 16.56 -21.51
N ALA A 131 3.35 15.68 -21.26
CA ALA A 131 4.69 16.03 -20.80
C ALA A 131 5.67 15.76 -21.93
N SER A 132 6.44 16.78 -22.33
CA SER A 132 7.51 16.63 -23.33
C SER A 132 8.79 16.11 -22.65
N GLU A 133 9.71 15.56 -23.45
CA GLU A 133 11.01 15.12 -22.94
C GLU A 133 11.82 16.27 -22.32
N ASP A 134 11.71 17.47 -22.87
CA ASP A 134 12.37 18.66 -22.35
C ASP A 134 11.80 19.06 -20.98
N GLU A 135 10.48 19.05 -20.83
CA GLU A 135 9.82 19.32 -19.53
C GLU A 135 10.22 18.29 -18.46
N VAL A 136 10.30 17.01 -18.84
CA VAL A 136 10.75 15.93 -17.94
C VAL A 136 12.22 16.17 -17.55
N THR A 137 13.07 16.55 -18.49
CA THR A 137 14.49 16.81 -18.24
C THR A 137 14.69 18.03 -17.33
N GLU A 138 13.91 19.11 -17.54
CA GLU A 138 13.87 20.27 -16.65
C GLU A 138 13.40 19.93 -15.22
N ALA A 139 12.36 19.10 -15.12
CA ALA A 139 11.86 18.63 -13.83
C ALA A 139 12.91 17.77 -13.11
N ILE A 140 13.65 16.91 -13.82
CA ILE A 140 14.79 16.17 -13.28
C ILE A 140 15.85 17.13 -12.77
N ALA A 141 16.27 18.12 -13.57
CA ALA A 141 17.28 19.09 -13.18
C ALA A 141 16.89 19.82 -11.90
N THR A 142 15.66 20.30 -11.81
CA THR A 142 15.10 20.94 -10.61
C THR A 142 15.14 20.02 -9.40
N ARG A 143 14.74 18.76 -9.57
CA ARG A 143 14.67 17.76 -8.49
C ARG A 143 16.05 17.41 -7.90
N ILE A 144 17.08 17.41 -8.73
CA ILE A 144 18.48 17.19 -8.30
C ILE A 144 19.20 18.46 -7.85
N GLY A 145 18.49 19.59 -7.81
CA GLY A 145 19.03 20.88 -7.35
C GLY A 145 19.93 21.60 -8.35
N GLY A 146 19.78 21.29 -9.66
CA GLY A 146 20.58 21.85 -10.75
C GLY A 146 19.74 22.49 -11.87
N LYS A 147 20.38 22.70 -13.00
CA LYS A 147 19.77 23.13 -14.27
C LYS A 147 20.23 22.21 -15.39
N VAL A 148 19.48 22.14 -16.46
CA VAL A 148 19.79 21.29 -17.63
C VAL A 148 21.12 21.70 -18.30
N ASP A 149 21.46 22.98 -18.29
CA ASP A 149 22.69 23.53 -18.86
C ASP A 149 23.92 23.45 -17.93
N ASP A 150 23.75 22.85 -16.71
CA ASP A 150 24.88 22.62 -15.81
C ASP A 150 25.83 21.55 -16.39
N PRO A 151 27.16 21.85 -16.52
CA PRO A 151 28.13 20.88 -17.00
C PRO A 151 28.16 19.55 -16.25
N ASN A 152 27.68 19.52 -15.01
CA ASN A 152 27.62 18.34 -14.18
C ASN A 152 26.23 17.66 -14.19
N PHE A 153 25.26 18.16 -14.95
CA PHE A 153 23.89 17.62 -14.96
C PHE A 153 23.87 16.10 -15.16
N ASP A 154 24.51 15.60 -16.21
CA ASP A 154 24.51 14.16 -16.52
C ASP A 154 25.11 13.33 -15.39
N VAL A 155 26.21 13.78 -14.79
CA VAL A 155 26.89 13.08 -13.69
C VAL A 155 25.97 13.04 -12.46
N THR A 156 25.37 14.17 -12.10
CA THR A 156 24.46 14.27 -10.94
C THR A 156 23.20 13.46 -11.18
N PHE A 157 22.65 13.47 -12.37
CA PHE A 157 21.49 12.67 -12.74
C PHE A 157 21.81 11.17 -12.66
N GLN A 158 22.93 10.70 -13.19
CA GLN A 158 23.33 9.29 -13.08
C GLN A 158 23.57 8.87 -11.62
N GLN A 159 24.10 9.74 -10.76
CA GLN A 159 24.20 9.47 -9.33
C GLN A 159 22.81 9.29 -8.67
N GLU A 160 21.84 10.11 -9.08
CA GLU A 160 20.47 10.00 -8.60
C GLU A 160 19.79 8.72 -9.07
N VAL A 161 19.97 8.33 -10.33
CA VAL A 161 19.49 7.06 -10.89
C VAL A 161 20.05 5.88 -10.07
N VAL A 162 21.35 5.86 -9.80
CA VAL A 162 21.98 4.81 -8.96
C VAL A 162 21.43 4.83 -7.54
N ARG A 163 21.27 6.02 -6.93
CA ARG A 163 20.73 6.17 -5.57
C ARG A 163 19.29 5.67 -5.45
N SER A 164 18.46 5.96 -6.45
CA SER A 164 17.05 5.54 -6.50
C SER A 164 16.88 4.03 -6.74
N GLN A 165 17.94 3.35 -7.24
CA GLN A 165 17.90 1.95 -7.70
C GLN A 165 16.89 1.73 -8.83
N LEU A 166 16.51 2.77 -9.55
CA LEU A 166 15.69 2.72 -10.77
C LEU A 166 16.60 2.69 -12.01
N SER A 167 16.10 2.17 -13.11
CA SER A 167 16.70 2.47 -14.41
C SER A 167 16.44 3.93 -14.81
N GLU A 168 17.18 4.47 -15.75
CA GLU A 168 16.96 5.83 -16.24
C GLU A 168 15.54 6.01 -16.80
N ASP A 169 15.05 5.03 -17.58
CA ASP A 169 13.69 5.04 -18.13
C ASP A 169 12.61 5.02 -17.03
N GLU A 170 12.81 4.21 -15.98
CA GLU A 170 11.90 4.18 -14.84
C GLU A 170 11.89 5.49 -14.06
N TYR A 171 13.05 6.11 -13.88
CA TYR A 171 13.17 7.40 -13.23
C TYR A 171 12.50 8.51 -14.05
N ARG A 172 12.76 8.57 -15.37
CA ARG A 172 12.10 9.51 -16.28
C ARG A 172 10.59 9.33 -16.29
N ARG A 173 10.10 8.09 -16.34
CA ARG A 173 8.64 7.79 -16.24
C ARG A 173 8.03 8.30 -14.93
N MET A 174 8.73 8.14 -13.81
CA MET A 174 8.28 8.65 -12.51
C MET A 174 8.18 10.19 -12.53
N VAL A 175 9.18 10.87 -13.10
CA VAL A 175 9.18 12.34 -13.20
C VAL A 175 8.14 12.82 -14.21
N GLU A 176 7.97 12.13 -15.35
CA GLU A 176 6.89 12.39 -16.31
C GLU A 176 5.51 12.41 -15.64
N ALA A 177 5.23 11.42 -14.79
CA ALA A 177 3.97 11.36 -14.05
C ALA A 177 3.79 12.56 -13.11
N SER A 178 4.88 13.04 -12.48
CA SER A 178 4.85 14.26 -11.67
C SER A 178 4.53 15.49 -12.50
N VAL A 179 5.19 15.65 -13.66
CA VAL A 179 4.92 16.76 -14.62
C VAL A 179 3.47 16.71 -15.09
N LEU A 180 2.96 15.54 -15.46
CA LEU A 180 1.57 15.38 -15.86
C LEU A 180 0.60 15.74 -14.74
N SER A 181 0.88 15.32 -13.50
CA SER A 181 0.06 15.64 -12.33
C SER A 181 -0.04 17.15 -12.10
N ASP A 182 1.09 17.85 -12.18
CA ASP A 182 1.14 19.30 -11.99
C ASP A 182 0.40 20.05 -13.12
N LYS A 183 0.56 19.60 -14.36
CA LYS A 183 -0.15 20.18 -15.51
C LYS A 183 -1.63 19.92 -15.48
N LEU A 184 -2.05 18.70 -15.11
CA LEU A 184 -3.47 18.35 -14.94
C LEU A 184 -4.09 19.18 -13.82
N ARG A 185 -3.40 19.32 -12.68
CA ARG A 185 -3.88 20.18 -11.59
C ARG A 185 -4.08 21.62 -12.07
N THR A 186 -3.12 22.17 -12.81
CA THR A 186 -3.25 23.51 -13.40
C THR A 186 -4.44 23.60 -14.38
N GLU A 187 -4.70 22.54 -15.14
CA GLU A 187 -5.84 22.51 -16.07
C GLU A 187 -7.18 22.46 -15.31
N PHE A 188 -7.27 21.67 -14.25
CA PHE A 188 -8.43 21.66 -13.37
C PHE A 188 -8.61 22.98 -12.62
N GLU A 189 -7.53 23.65 -12.21
CA GLU A 189 -7.60 24.95 -11.55
C GLU A 189 -8.28 26.02 -12.41
N LYS A 190 -8.05 26.01 -13.72
CA LYS A 190 -8.75 26.90 -14.67
C LYS A 190 -10.24 26.65 -14.75
N GLN A 191 -10.69 25.45 -14.37
CA GLN A 191 -12.09 25.02 -14.41
C GLN A 191 -12.82 25.22 -13.07
N VAL A 192 -12.10 25.59 -12.01
CA VAL A 192 -12.70 25.90 -10.70
C VAL A 192 -13.59 27.12 -10.86
N PRO A 193 -14.87 27.05 -10.44
CA PRO A 193 -15.76 28.20 -10.49
C PRO A 193 -15.30 29.30 -9.54
N THR A 194 -15.65 30.54 -9.87
CA THR A 194 -15.32 31.70 -9.02
C THR A 194 -16.16 31.77 -7.76
N THR A 195 -17.29 31.06 -7.70
CA THR A 195 -18.16 30.94 -6.53
C THR A 195 -18.57 29.49 -6.32
N ALA A 196 -18.75 29.08 -5.07
CA ALA A 196 -19.18 27.73 -4.71
C ALA A 196 -20.13 27.72 -3.49
N ASP A 197 -20.89 26.62 -3.36
CA ASP A 197 -21.62 26.33 -2.12
C ASP A 197 -20.60 26.19 -0.98
N SER A 198 -20.68 27.07 0.01
CA SER A 198 -19.67 27.23 1.06
C SER A 198 -20.32 27.27 2.45
N ALA A 199 -19.59 26.78 3.42
CA ALA A 199 -19.95 26.80 4.82
C ALA A 199 -18.94 27.60 5.62
N HIS A 200 -19.41 28.51 6.47
CA HIS A 200 -18.61 29.18 7.48
C HIS A 200 -18.89 28.55 8.84
N PHE A 201 -17.89 27.98 9.44
CA PHE A 201 -18.02 27.27 10.71
C PHE A 201 -16.79 27.50 11.61
N ARG A 202 -16.97 27.17 12.90
CA ARG A 202 -15.88 27.19 13.87
C ARG A 202 -15.76 25.83 14.56
N GLN A 203 -14.57 25.53 15.08
CA GLN A 203 -14.26 24.22 15.64
C GLN A 203 -13.36 24.29 16.89
N ILE A 204 -13.52 23.30 17.76
CA ILE A 204 -12.64 23.04 18.90
C ILE A 204 -12.20 21.60 18.82
N LEU A 205 -10.91 21.32 18.67
CA LEU A 205 -10.36 19.98 18.73
C LEU A 205 -9.99 19.61 20.16
N VAL A 206 -10.49 18.50 20.66
CA VAL A 206 -10.16 17.97 21.98
C VAL A 206 -9.76 16.50 21.92
N GLY A 207 -9.03 16.01 22.92
CA GLY A 207 -8.42 14.67 22.88
C GLY A 207 -9.37 13.50 23.21
N SER A 208 -10.65 13.75 23.58
CA SER A 208 -11.58 12.67 23.95
C SER A 208 -13.05 13.10 23.87
N ASP A 209 -13.94 12.12 23.71
CA ASP A 209 -15.40 12.31 23.72
C ASP A 209 -15.89 12.97 25.03
N ALA A 210 -15.33 12.56 26.17
CA ALA A 210 -15.69 13.14 27.46
C ALA A 210 -15.40 14.66 27.52
N LYS A 211 -14.25 15.07 26.94
CA LYS A 211 -13.90 16.48 26.87
C LYS A 211 -14.76 17.24 25.86
N ALA A 212 -15.10 16.61 24.74
CA ALA A 212 -16.03 17.20 23.77
C ALA A 212 -17.42 17.42 24.39
N GLN A 213 -17.90 16.45 25.18
CA GLN A 213 -19.18 16.62 25.90
C GLN A 213 -19.11 17.76 26.94
N GLU A 214 -18.04 17.86 27.72
CA GLU A 214 -17.83 18.98 28.65
C GLU A 214 -17.90 20.36 27.94
N ILE A 215 -17.23 20.46 26.77
CA ILE A 215 -17.27 21.68 25.95
C ILE A 215 -18.69 21.99 25.48
N ARG A 216 -19.40 20.95 24.98
CA ARG A 216 -20.82 21.12 24.57
C ARG A 216 -21.70 21.60 25.70
N ASP A 217 -21.60 20.99 26.89
CA ASP A 217 -22.39 21.37 28.08
C ASP A 217 -22.16 22.83 28.46
N LYS A 218 -20.92 23.33 28.33
CA LYS A 218 -20.56 24.73 28.58
C LYS A 218 -21.14 25.67 27.52
N LEU A 219 -21.09 25.26 26.25
CA LEU A 219 -21.70 26.02 25.15
C LEU A 219 -23.22 26.10 25.30
N ASP A 220 -23.86 24.99 25.67
CA ASP A 220 -25.29 24.95 25.98
C ASP A 220 -25.68 25.81 27.20
N ALA A 221 -24.75 25.97 28.16
CA ALA A 221 -24.89 26.89 29.29
C ALA A 221 -24.63 28.36 28.93
N GLY A 222 -24.22 28.66 27.69
CA GLY A 222 -24.00 30.00 27.17
C GLY A 222 -22.58 30.52 27.33
N GLU A 223 -21.60 29.65 27.62
CA GLU A 223 -20.18 30.06 27.59
C GLU A 223 -19.76 30.41 26.16
N ASP A 224 -18.84 31.37 26.04
CA ASP A 224 -18.38 31.85 24.74
C ASP A 224 -17.49 30.83 24.02
N PHE A 225 -17.82 30.51 22.77
CA PHE A 225 -17.11 29.53 21.94
C PHE A 225 -15.64 29.91 21.75
N ALA A 226 -15.34 31.18 21.45
CA ALA A 226 -13.98 31.64 21.22
C ALA A 226 -13.11 31.50 22.48
N THR A 227 -13.66 31.78 23.65
CA THR A 227 -13.00 31.57 24.93
C THR A 227 -12.70 30.10 25.18
N LEU A 228 -13.67 29.21 24.92
CA LEU A 228 -13.48 27.76 25.06
C LEU A 228 -12.46 27.22 24.04
N ALA A 229 -12.47 27.71 22.81
CA ALA A 229 -11.48 27.39 21.80
C ALA A 229 -10.06 27.75 22.25
N ALA A 230 -9.87 29.01 22.69
CA ALA A 230 -8.57 29.48 23.15
C ALA A 230 -8.03 28.68 24.35
N GLN A 231 -8.91 28.22 25.25
CA GLN A 231 -8.51 27.49 26.45
C GLN A 231 -8.30 25.99 26.24
N ASN A 232 -9.06 25.36 25.34
CA ASN A 232 -9.16 23.91 25.29
C ASN A 232 -8.78 23.29 23.92
N SER A 233 -8.77 24.06 22.82
CA SER A 233 -8.51 23.51 21.50
C SER A 233 -7.06 23.03 21.35
N LEU A 234 -6.91 21.83 20.80
CA LEU A 234 -5.64 21.26 20.36
C LEU A 234 -5.31 21.68 18.90
N ASP A 235 -6.26 22.28 18.19
CA ASP A 235 -6.07 22.81 16.85
C ASP A 235 -5.36 24.18 16.92
N SER A 236 -4.06 24.18 16.71
CA SER A 236 -3.24 25.39 16.72
C SER A 236 -3.54 26.36 15.59
N ALA A 237 -4.16 25.91 14.51
CA ALA A 237 -4.45 26.74 13.34
C ALA A 237 -5.60 27.73 13.61
N THR A 238 -6.63 27.28 14.35
CA THR A 238 -7.84 28.08 14.59
C THR A 238 -8.01 28.54 16.04
N LYS A 239 -7.28 27.93 16.97
CA LYS A 239 -7.38 28.19 18.42
C LYS A 239 -7.37 29.66 18.76
N ASP A 240 -6.38 30.41 18.25
CA ASP A 240 -6.18 31.82 18.58
C ASP A 240 -7.15 32.75 17.83
N ALA A 241 -7.79 32.24 16.78
CA ALA A 241 -8.89 32.88 16.06
C ALA A 241 -10.27 32.53 16.65
N GLY A 242 -10.35 32.03 17.89
CA GLY A 242 -11.61 31.61 18.50
C GLY A 242 -12.25 30.35 17.90
N GLY A 243 -11.45 29.55 17.24
CA GLY A 243 -11.88 28.34 16.52
C GLY A 243 -12.43 28.60 15.12
N ASP A 244 -12.43 29.84 14.63
CA ASP A 244 -12.96 30.20 13.31
C ASP A 244 -12.12 29.59 12.20
N VAL A 245 -12.79 28.80 11.34
CA VAL A 245 -12.19 28.17 10.14
C VAL A 245 -12.35 29.07 8.91
N GLY A 246 -13.29 30.00 8.96
CA GLY A 246 -13.67 30.83 7.82
C GLY A 246 -14.61 30.11 6.85
N TRP A 247 -14.76 30.68 5.66
CA TRP A 247 -15.56 30.09 4.59
C TRP A 247 -14.83 28.96 3.90
N VAL A 248 -15.48 27.81 3.81
CA VAL A 248 -14.93 26.61 3.21
C VAL A 248 -15.86 26.15 2.07
N PRO A 249 -15.40 26.17 0.82
CA PRO A 249 -16.15 25.65 -0.29
C PRO A 249 -16.36 24.13 -0.21
N LYS A 250 -17.49 23.66 -0.69
CA LYS A 250 -17.75 22.23 -0.85
C LYS A 250 -16.73 21.62 -1.80
N GLY A 251 -16.12 20.51 -1.37
CA GLY A 251 -15.03 19.84 -2.09
C GLY A 251 -13.63 20.14 -1.53
N VAL A 252 -13.50 21.03 -0.55
CA VAL A 252 -12.21 21.31 0.12
C VAL A 252 -11.97 20.37 1.30
N LEU A 253 -13.03 20.01 2.04
CA LEU A 253 -12.92 19.07 3.17
C LEU A 253 -12.85 17.62 2.67
N ASP A 254 -12.31 16.74 3.52
CA ASP A 254 -12.48 15.31 3.31
C ASP A 254 -13.97 14.95 3.23
N ALA A 255 -14.33 14.01 2.35
CA ALA A 255 -15.72 13.66 2.08
C ALA A 255 -16.50 13.30 3.36
N SER A 256 -15.86 12.61 4.30
CA SER A 256 -16.47 12.23 5.59
C SER A 256 -16.77 13.41 6.49
N LEU A 257 -15.92 14.44 6.49
CA LEU A 257 -16.17 15.69 7.23
C LEU A 257 -17.23 16.53 6.52
N GLU A 258 -17.17 16.60 5.20
CA GLU A 258 -18.12 17.35 4.40
C GLU A 258 -19.55 16.84 4.58
N GLU A 259 -19.75 15.51 4.58
CA GLU A 259 -21.05 14.86 4.83
C GLU A 259 -21.63 15.18 6.21
N LEU A 260 -20.80 15.51 7.20
CA LEU A 260 -21.25 15.83 8.55
C LEU A 260 -21.41 17.33 8.79
N ILE A 261 -20.62 18.18 8.12
CA ILE A 261 -20.61 19.62 8.35
C ILE A 261 -21.60 20.35 7.45
N PHE A 262 -21.65 20.05 6.16
CA PHE A 262 -22.50 20.77 5.21
C PHE A 262 -24.01 20.63 5.43
N PRO A 263 -24.56 19.53 6.01
CA PRO A 263 -25.98 19.45 6.36
C PRO A 263 -26.41 20.32 7.54
N LEU A 264 -25.46 20.76 8.39
CA LEU A 264 -25.76 21.53 9.60
C LEU A 264 -26.46 22.85 9.25
N ASN A 265 -27.43 23.25 10.08
CA ASN A 265 -28.04 24.57 10.01
C ASN A 265 -27.23 25.61 10.77
N PRO A 266 -27.33 26.91 10.46
CA PRO A 266 -26.69 27.97 11.26
C PRO A 266 -27.03 27.86 12.75
N LYS A 267 -26.01 27.95 13.59
CA LYS A 267 -26.02 27.75 15.04
C LYS A 267 -26.19 26.31 15.52
N GLU A 268 -26.16 25.35 14.63
CA GLU A 268 -26.19 23.94 14.99
C GLU A 268 -24.80 23.49 15.44
N LEU A 269 -24.77 22.75 16.56
CA LEU A 269 -23.57 22.16 17.15
C LEU A 269 -23.54 20.65 16.90
N THR A 270 -22.38 20.15 16.49
CA THR A 270 -22.14 18.69 16.37
C THR A 270 -20.78 18.31 16.94
N THR A 271 -20.57 17.01 17.16
CA THR A 271 -19.27 16.46 17.51
C THR A 271 -18.86 15.44 16.46
N ILE A 272 -17.61 15.52 16.00
CA ILE A 272 -17.08 14.67 14.94
C ILE A 272 -15.81 13.99 15.46
N PRO A 273 -15.84 12.66 15.69
CA PRO A 273 -14.66 11.92 16.08
C PRO A 273 -13.71 11.78 14.88
N ILE A 274 -12.42 12.00 15.14
CA ILE A 274 -11.33 11.82 14.19
C ILE A 274 -10.20 11.01 14.84
N SER A 275 -9.19 10.61 14.09
CA SER A 275 -8.06 9.83 14.62
C SER A 275 -7.26 10.54 15.72
N GLN A 276 -7.20 11.88 15.69
CA GLN A 276 -6.46 12.71 16.64
C GLN A 276 -7.30 13.18 17.85
N GLY A 277 -8.61 12.90 17.87
CA GLY A 277 -9.50 13.38 18.93
C GLY A 277 -10.93 13.60 18.45
N VAL A 278 -11.57 14.64 18.94
CA VAL A 278 -12.97 14.98 18.60
C VAL A 278 -13.06 16.46 18.29
N PHE A 279 -13.63 16.81 17.16
CA PHE A 279 -14.06 18.17 16.87
C PHE A 279 -15.42 18.46 17.50
N VAL A 280 -15.55 19.61 18.18
CA VAL A 280 -16.82 20.25 18.46
C VAL A 280 -16.97 21.35 17.42
N VAL A 281 -17.96 21.22 16.54
CA VAL A 281 -18.19 22.11 15.39
C VAL A 281 -19.48 22.88 15.57
N GLU A 282 -19.44 24.17 15.28
CA GLU A 282 -20.64 25.03 15.17
C GLU A 282 -20.71 25.66 13.80
N MET A 283 -21.83 25.46 13.11
CA MET A 283 -22.12 26.14 11.86
C MET A 283 -22.48 27.60 12.13
N LEU A 284 -21.79 28.51 11.47
CA LEU A 284 -22.08 29.95 11.57
C LEU A 284 -23.01 30.40 10.46
N GLU A 285 -22.60 30.21 9.22
CA GLU A 285 -23.31 30.68 8.04
C GLU A 285 -23.16 29.72 6.86
N LYS A 286 -24.03 29.82 5.89
CA LYS A 286 -23.98 29.09 4.60
C LYS A 286 -24.30 30.05 3.46
N ASP A 287 -23.54 29.93 2.39
CA ASP A 287 -23.76 30.69 1.16
C ASP A 287 -23.61 29.78 -0.06
N ALA A 288 -24.65 29.63 -0.84
CA ALA A 288 -24.68 28.79 -2.03
C ALA A 288 -23.78 29.28 -3.18
N ALA A 289 -23.31 30.53 -3.09
CA ALA A 289 -22.49 31.17 -4.13
C ALA A 289 -21.40 32.09 -3.55
N HIS A 290 -20.75 31.63 -2.48
CA HIS A 290 -19.64 32.37 -1.86
C HIS A 290 -18.42 32.39 -2.79
N GLU A 291 -17.68 33.50 -2.80
CA GLU A 291 -16.45 33.65 -3.58
C GLU A 291 -15.40 32.61 -3.17
N VAL A 292 -14.79 31.95 -4.15
CA VAL A 292 -13.71 30.99 -3.91
C VAL A 292 -12.36 31.71 -3.91
N GLU A 293 -11.67 31.66 -2.80
CA GLU A 293 -10.36 32.28 -2.65
C GLU A 293 -9.26 31.50 -3.41
N ASP A 294 -8.15 32.13 -3.73
CA ASP A 294 -7.10 31.55 -4.59
C ASP A 294 -6.43 30.31 -3.98
N ASP A 295 -6.25 30.27 -2.66
CA ASP A 295 -5.72 29.11 -1.94
C ASP A 295 -6.70 27.92 -1.96
N GLN A 296 -8.02 28.19 -1.96
CA GLN A 296 -9.08 27.20 -2.06
C GLN A 296 -9.21 26.63 -3.48
N LYS A 297 -8.92 27.44 -4.52
CA LYS A 297 -8.91 26.96 -5.92
C LYS A 297 -7.95 25.80 -6.11
N SER A 298 -6.76 25.88 -5.52
CA SER A 298 -5.77 24.79 -5.62
C SER A 298 -6.29 23.50 -4.96
N SER A 299 -6.95 23.60 -3.80
CA SER A 299 -7.56 22.45 -3.11
C SER A 299 -8.69 21.82 -3.93
N LEU A 300 -9.55 22.65 -4.51
CA LEU A 300 -10.63 22.20 -5.39
C LEU A 300 -10.09 21.54 -6.67
N ALA A 301 -9.04 22.07 -7.26
CA ALA A 301 -8.38 21.48 -8.42
C ALA A 301 -7.75 20.11 -8.10
N ILE A 302 -7.12 19.96 -6.94
CA ILE A 302 -6.60 18.67 -6.47
C ILE A 302 -7.74 17.66 -6.33
N ARG A 303 -8.86 18.06 -5.74
CA ARG A 303 -10.04 17.20 -5.61
C ARG A 303 -10.61 16.81 -6.96
N ALA A 304 -10.77 17.77 -7.87
CA ALA A 304 -11.25 17.50 -9.22
C ALA A 304 -10.33 16.54 -9.99
N LEU A 305 -9.03 16.67 -9.86
CA LEU A 305 -8.06 15.73 -10.41
C LEU A 305 -8.21 14.34 -9.80
N GLN A 306 -8.36 14.23 -8.47
CA GLN A 306 -8.56 12.95 -7.80
C GLN A 306 -9.85 12.27 -8.28
N ASP A 307 -10.96 13.00 -8.33
CA ASP A 307 -12.25 12.48 -8.79
C ASP A 307 -12.18 12.04 -10.27
N TRP A 308 -11.50 12.81 -11.11
CA TRP A 308 -11.25 12.44 -12.51
C TRP A 308 -10.41 11.16 -12.62
N VAL A 309 -9.35 11.02 -11.84
CA VAL A 309 -8.52 9.80 -11.83
C VAL A 309 -9.34 8.59 -11.35
N GLU A 310 -10.14 8.74 -10.29
CA GLU A 310 -11.00 7.65 -9.80
C GLU A 310 -12.07 7.26 -10.84
N GLU A 311 -12.60 8.22 -11.59
CA GLU A 311 -13.52 7.92 -12.69
C GLU A 311 -12.82 7.16 -13.83
N LYS A 312 -11.62 7.61 -14.25
CA LYS A 312 -10.82 6.94 -15.29
C LYS A 312 -10.37 5.54 -14.88
N LYS A 313 -10.09 5.31 -13.61
CA LYS A 313 -9.77 3.97 -13.08
C LYS A 313 -10.87 2.94 -13.34
N LYS A 314 -12.13 3.35 -13.38
CA LYS A 314 -13.27 2.45 -13.66
C LYS A 314 -13.27 1.94 -15.11
N SER A 315 -12.57 2.61 -16.01
CA SER A 315 -12.51 2.27 -17.44
C SER A 315 -11.33 1.39 -17.83
N VAL A 316 -10.45 1.06 -16.88
CA VAL A 316 -9.24 0.25 -17.12
C VAL A 316 -9.23 -1.02 -16.29
N ASN A 317 -8.62 -2.08 -16.84
CA ASN A 317 -8.38 -3.31 -16.10
C ASN A 317 -7.13 -3.17 -15.22
N ILE A 318 -7.30 -3.38 -13.91
CA ILE A 318 -6.23 -3.28 -12.92
C ILE A 318 -6.05 -4.61 -12.21
N VAL A 319 -4.82 -5.12 -12.21
CA VAL A 319 -4.41 -6.27 -11.39
C VAL A 319 -3.40 -5.78 -10.35
N ASN A 320 -3.77 -5.84 -9.08
CA ASN A 320 -2.93 -5.43 -7.96
C ASN A 320 -2.49 -6.65 -7.14
N ASN A 321 -1.27 -7.16 -7.39
CA ASN A 321 -0.69 -8.26 -6.62
C ASN A 321 -0.12 -7.81 -5.26
N MET A 322 -0.12 -6.50 -4.97
CA MET A 322 0.37 -5.90 -3.72
C MET A 322 -0.76 -5.59 -2.73
N ASP A 323 -1.99 -5.99 -3.03
CA ASP A 323 -3.12 -5.82 -2.13
C ASP A 323 -3.01 -6.74 -0.91
N LEU A 324 -3.08 -6.18 0.29
CA LEU A 324 -2.99 -6.94 1.55
C LEU A 324 -4.17 -7.89 1.78
N GLY A 325 -5.32 -7.63 1.13
CA GLY A 325 -6.53 -8.43 1.28
C GLY A 325 -6.69 -9.56 0.26
N GLY A 326 -5.98 -9.50 -0.88
CA GLY A 326 -6.18 -10.46 -1.98
C GLY A 326 -5.00 -10.59 -2.93
N GLY A 327 -3.88 -9.94 -2.66
CA GLY A 327 -2.68 -9.98 -3.48
C GLY A 327 -1.82 -11.25 -3.27
N ASP A 328 -0.67 -11.27 -3.92
CA ASP A 328 0.30 -12.37 -3.82
C ASP A 328 1.21 -12.17 -2.59
N SER A 329 0.97 -12.95 -1.53
CA SER A 329 1.71 -12.85 -0.28
C SER A 329 3.23 -13.01 -0.44
N ASN A 330 3.69 -13.86 -1.38
CA ASN A 330 5.12 -14.05 -1.63
C ASN A 330 5.76 -12.81 -2.28
N LYS A 331 5.04 -12.13 -3.16
CA LYS A 331 5.50 -10.87 -3.76
C LYS A 331 5.49 -9.74 -2.75
N ILE A 332 4.45 -9.67 -1.90
CA ILE A 332 4.34 -8.68 -0.82
C ILE A 332 5.52 -8.82 0.13
N GLU A 333 5.78 -10.04 0.64
CA GLU A 333 6.91 -10.31 1.54
C GLU A 333 8.26 -9.95 0.90
N TRP A 334 8.46 -10.30 -0.37
CA TRP A 334 9.67 -9.97 -1.10
C TRP A 334 9.85 -8.45 -1.23
N ALA A 335 8.80 -7.70 -1.62
CA ALA A 335 8.86 -6.26 -1.78
C ALA A 335 9.18 -5.55 -0.46
N VAL A 336 8.53 -5.96 0.62
CA VAL A 336 8.74 -5.42 1.96
C VAL A 336 10.17 -5.72 2.44
N SER A 337 10.62 -6.97 2.34
CA SER A 337 11.97 -7.36 2.78
C SER A 337 13.06 -6.59 2.04
N ARG A 338 12.87 -6.32 0.75
CA ARG A 338 13.82 -5.54 -0.04
C ARG A 338 13.80 -4.05 0.29
N ALA A 339 12.65 -3.50 0.62
CA ALA A 339 12.55 -2.10 1.05
C ALA A 339 13.25 -1.82 2.39
N TYR A 340 13.41 -2.85 3.25
CA TYR A 340 14.20 -2.76 4.48
C TYR A 340 15.72 -2.93 4.28
N GLN A 341 16.16 -3.49 3.16
CA GLN A 341 17.58 -3.63 2.86
C GLN A 341 18.12 -2.27 2.41
N SER A 342 18.69 -1.54 3.35
CA SER A 342 19.36 -0.23 3.15
C SER A 342 20.69 -0.39 2.41
#